data_536913227da63aae2a5f15ae503e2b42
#
_entry.id   536913227da63aae2a5f15ae503e2b42
#
_cell.length_a   1.000
_cell.length_b   1.000
_cell.length_c   1.000
_cell.angle_alpha   90.00
_cell.angle_beta   90.00
_cell.angle_gamma   90.00
#
_symmetry.space_group_name_H-M   'P 1'
#
loop_
_entity.id
_entity.type
_entity.pdbx_description
1 polymer ?
#
loop_
_entity_poly.entity_id
_entity_poly.type
_entity_poly.pdbx_seq_one_letter_code
_entity_poly.pdbx_strand_id
1 'polypeptide(L)'
;MKQLTIVIKPFRAEAVLRAIAELGVTACVVREAKGYSRQKGYLDRYVGSEYSMAFLPKVEIGVWVSDERAADVADRIVRAARTGRIGDGKIFQLGMSLPEALEF
;
A
#
# COMPACT_ATOMS: atom_id res chain seq x y z
N MET A 1 -13.87 8.57 9.67
CA MET A 1 -13.17 7.38 9.16
C MET A 1 -12.32 7.73 7.97
N LYS A 2 -11.20 7.08 7.85
CA LYS A 2 -10.31 7.22 6.69
C LYS A 2 -10.07 5.88 6.04
N GLN A 3 -9.97 5.90 4.72
CA GLN A 3 -9.51 4.76 3.95
C GLN A 3 -8.06 5.01 3.56
N LEU A 4 -7.20 4.06 3.89
CA LEU A 4 -5.81 4.07 3.44
C LEU A 4 -5.66 3.04 2.34
N THR A 5 -5.21 3.48 1.18
CA THR A 5 -4.90 2.59 0.07
C THR A 5 -3.38 2.53 -0.06
N ILE A 6 -2.83 1.35 0.17
CA ILE A 6 -1.39 1.12 0.26
C ILE A 6 -0.96 0.31 -0.96
N VAL A 7 -0.03 0.85 -1.73
CA VAL A 7 0.51 0.15 -2.90
C VAL A 7 2.00 -0.08 -2.66
N ILE A 8 2.40 -1.34 -2.58
CA ILE A 8 3.75 -1.73 -2.16
C ILE A 8 4.31 -2.84 -3.04
N LYS A 9 5.59 -3.09 -2.88
CA LYS A 9 6.25 -4.24 -3.51
C LYS A 9 5.71 -5.53 -2.91
N PRO A 10 5.49 -6.58 -3.73
CA PRO A 10 4.87 -7.83 -3.25
C PRO A 10 5.60 -8.47 -2.07
N PHE A 11 6.93 -8.46 -2.08
CA PHE A 11 7.68 -9.14 -1.03
C PHE A 11 7.59 -8.46 0.34
N ARG A 12 7.03 -7.23 0.39
CA ARG A 12 6.79 -6.53 1.67
C ARG A 12 5.36 -6.71 2.19
N ALA A 13 4.50 -7.34 1.41
CA ALA A 13 3.09 -7.47 1.77
C ALA A 13 2.90 -8.19 3.11
N GLU A 14 3.63 -9.27 3.34
CA GLU A 14 3.51 -10.03 4.58
C GLU A 14 3.83 -9.18 5.82
N ALA A 15 4.93 -8.41 5.76
CA ALA A 15 5.32 -7.55 6.86
C ALA A 15 4.29 -6.46 7.13
N VAL A 16 3.71 -5.89 6.07
CA VAL A 16 2.67 -4.87 6.20
C VAL A 16 1.40 -5.46 6.79
N LEU A 17 0.98 -6.63 6.31
CA LEU A 17 -0.23 -7.28 6.84
C LEU A 17 -0.06 -7.66 8.30
N ARG A 18 1.13 -8.10 8.69
CA ARG A 18 1.44 -8.38 10.09
C ARG A 18 1.33 -7.12 10.95
N ALA A 19 1.86 -6.00 10.47
CA ALA A 19 1.75 -4.73 11.18
C ALA A 19 0.29 -4.29 11.32
N ILE A 20 -0.51 -4.46 10.28
CA ILE A 20 -1.94 -4.14 10.32
C ILE A 20 -2.65 -4.99 11.37
N ALA A 21 -2.35 -6.28 11.41
CA ALA A 21 -2.93 -7.19 12.39
C ALA A 21 -2.54 -6.82 13.82
N GLU A 22 -1.28 -6.47 14.05
CA GLU A 22 -0.79 -6.04 15.36
C GLU A 22 -1.47 -4.77 15.86
N LEU A 23 -1.88 -3.91 14.94
CA LEU A 23 -2.61 -2.69 15.27
C LEU A 23 -4.09 -2.93 15.57
N GLY A 24 -4.55 -4.16 15.42
CA GLY A 24 -5.94 -4.50 15.64
C GLY A 24 -6.89 -3.99 14.56
N VAL A 25 -6.39 -3.66 13.39
CA VAL A 25 -7.21 -3.24 12.26
C VAL A 25 -7.78 -4.49 11.58
N THR A 26 -9.09 -4.60 11.54
CA THR A 26 -9.77 -5.78 11.01
C THR A 26 -10.40 -5.57 9.63
N ALA A 27 -10.65 -4.32 9.26
CA ALA A 27 -11.21 -4.02 7.94
C ALA A 27 -10.07 -3.84 6.93
N CYS A 28 -9.72 -4.93 6.25
CA CYS A 28 -8.58 -4.99 5.36
C CYS A 28 -8.91 -5.79 4.11
N VAL A 29 -8.51 -5.27 2.96
CA VAL A 29 -8.68 -5.93 1.65
C VAL A 29 -7.32 -5.96 0.97
N VAL A 30 -6.99 -7.08 0.33
CA VAL A 30 -5.72 -7.25 -0.38
C VAL A 30 -6.02 -7.60 -1.83
N ARG A 31 -5.31 -6.94 -2.74
CA ARG A 31 -5.41 -7.19 -4.19
C ARG A 31 -4.04 -7.27 -4.81
N GLU A 32 -3.90 -8.11 -5.81
CA GLU A 32 -2.76 -8.04 -6.71
C GLU A 32 -2.98 -6.89 -7.68
N ALA A 33 -1.91 -6.16 -7.99
CA ALA A 33 -1.98 -5.01 -8.88
C ALA A 33 -0.72 -4.94 -9.72
N LYS A 34 -0.78 -4.14 -10.78
CA LYS A 34 0.39 -3.79 -11.58
C LYS A 34 0.44 -2.27 -11.64
N GLY A 35 1.63 -1.72 -11.52
CA GLY A 35 1.72 -0.28 -11.42
C GLY A 35 2.94 0.32 -12.04
N TYR A 36 2.84 1.62 -12.25
CA TYR A 36 3.92 2.49 -12.69
C TYR A 36 4.54 3.16 -11.48
N SER A 37 5.88 3.24 -11.47
CA SER A 37 6.59 3.92 -10.40
C SER A 37 7.97 4.35 -10.90
N ARG A 38 8.71 5.04 -10.04
CA ARG A 38 10.11 5.38 -10.33
C ARG A 38 10.94 4.13 -10.59
N GLN A 39 10.58 3.04 -9.95
CA GLN A 39 11.26 1.76 -10.15
C GLN A 39 11.15 1.29 -11.59
N LYS A 40 9.98 1.43 -12.21
CA LYS A 40 9.81 1.07 -13.61
C LYS A 40 10.71 1.93 -14.51
N GLY A 41 10.71 3.23 -14.33
CA GLY A 41 11.56 4.13 -15.11
C GLY A 41 13.05 3.81 -14.97
N TYR A 42 13.46 3.41 -13.78
CA TYR A 42 14.83 2.98 -13.53
C TYR A 42 15.16 1.70 -14.30
N LEU A 43 14.27 0.72 -14.28
CA LEU A 43 14.48 -0.56 -14.95
C LEU A 43 14.48 -0.43 -16.47
N ASP A 44 13.69 0.46 -17.03
CA ASP A 44 13.64 0.67 -18.48
C ASP A 44 14.98 1.04 -19.08
N ARG A 45 15.87 1.61 -18.30
CA ARG A 45 17.22 1.95 -18.75
C ARG A 45 18.10 0.73 -19.00
N TYR A 46 17.73 -0.40 -18.40
CA TYR A 46 18.57 -1.58 -18.41
C TYR A 46 17.99 -2.77 -19.18
N VAL A 47 16.69 -2.81 -19.34
CA VAL A 47 16.04 -4.01 -19.86
C VAL A 47 15.44 -3.88 -21.25
N GLY A 48 15.51 -2.72 -21.85
CA GLY A 48 15.08 -2.53 -23.23
C GLY A 48 13.60 -2.23 -23.40
N SER A 49 13.24 -1.90 -24.64
CA SER A 49 11.96 -1.30 -24.95
C SER A 49 10.75 -2.22 -24.82
N GLU A 50 10.89 -3.52 -25.02
CA GLU A 50 9.76 -4.42 -24.84
C GLU A 50 9.29 -4.49 -23.39
N TYR A 51 10.14 -4.15 -22.45
CA TYR A 51 9.79 -4.11 -21.04
C TYR A 51 9.20 -2.78 -20.62
N SER A 52 9.36 -1.75 -21.43
CA SER A 52 8.79 -0.45 -21.11
C SER A 52 7.28 -0.48 -21.06
N MET A 53 6.66 -1.44 -21.75
CA MET A 53 5.21 -1.61 -21.74
C MET A 53 4.72 -2.44 -20.57
N ALA A 54 5.63 -3.09 -19.85
CA ALA A 54 5.25 -3.93 -18.72
C ALA A 54 5.10 -3.10 -17.45
N PHE A 55 4.00 -3.30 -16.75
CA PHE A 55 3.82 -2.75 -15.41
C PHE A 55 4.45 -3.71 -14.41
N LEU A 56 5.07 -3.15 -13.39
CA LEU A 56 5.65 -3.95 -12.32
C LEU A 56 4.56 -4.48 -11.41
N PRO A 57 4.70 -5.72 -10.92
CA PRO A 57 3.75 -6.26 -9.97
C PRO A 57 3.78 -5.49 -8.65
N LYS A 58 2.62 -5.26 -8.09
CA LYS A 58 2.42 -4.58 -6.81
C LYS A 58 1.33 -5.31 -6.03
N VAL A 59 1.27 -5.02 -4.75
CA VAL A 59 0.16 -5.44 -3.90
C VAL A 59 -0.53 -4.19 -3.41
N GLU A 60 -1.85 -4.14 -3.56
CA GLU A 60 -2.68 -3.06 -3.05
C GLU A 60 -3.40 -3.56 -1.81
N ILE A 61 -3.26 -2.82 -0.72
CA ILE A 61 -3.90 -3.13 0.54
C ILE A 61 -4.78 -1.96 0.92
N GLY A 62 -6.05 -2.20 1.13
CA GLY A 62 -6.99 -1.20 1.61
C GLY A 62 -7.32 -1.45 3.07
N VAL A 63 -7.25 -0.42 3.90
CA VAL A 63 -7.69 -0.49 5.29
C VAL A 63 -8.57 0.70 5.62
N TRP A 64 -9.49 0.49 6.55
CA TRP A 64 -10.39 1.52 7.04
C TRP A 64 -10.14 1.70 8.52
N VAL A 65 -9.84 2.93 8.92
CA VAL A 65 -9.45 3.26 10.29
C VAL A 65 -10.16 4.54 10.74
N SER A 66 -10.26 4.72 12.04
CA SER A 66 -10.78 5.97 12.60
C SER A 66 -9.86 7.14 12.26
N ASP A 67 -10.41 8.35 12.23
CA ASP A 67 -9.61 9.54 11.96
C ASP A 67 -8.46 9.69 12.94
N GLU A 68 -8.69 9.38 14.21
CA GLU A 68 -7.71 9.53 15.27
C GLU A 68 -6.52 8.59 15.11
N ARG A 69 -6.74 7.43 14.49
CA ARG A 69 -5.70 6.42 14.33
C ARG A 69 -4.97 6.51 13.00
N ALA A 70 -5.52 7.26 12.03
CA ALA A 70 -5.02 7.21 10.65
C ALA A 70 -3.53 7.51 10.53
N ALA A 71 -3.05 8.55 11.21
CA ALA A 71 -1.64 8.93 11.14
C ALA A 71 -0.71 7.87 11.72
N ASP A 72 -1.08 7.29 12.86
CA ASP A 72 -0.27 6.26 13.51
C ASP A 72 -0.24 4.97 12.70
N VAL A 73 -1.38 4.58 12.16
CA VAL A 73 -1.48 3.40 11.30
C VAL A 73 -0.64 3.59 10.04
N ALA A 74 -0.76 4.74 9.38
CA ALA A 74 0.01 5.04 8.19
C ALA A 74 1.52 4.98 8.48
N ASP A 75 1.97 5.57 9.57
CA ASP A 75 3.37 5.57 9.95
C ASP A 75 3.89 4.15 10.20
N ARG A 76 3.11 3.34 10.89
CA ARG A 76 3.50 1.96 11.17
C ARG A 76 3.60 1.13 9.88
N ILE A 77 2.67 1.35 8.95
CA ILE A 77 2.68 0.68 7.64
C ILE A 77 3.90 1.09 6.84
N VAL A 78 4.22 2.38 6.80
CA VAL A 78 5.40 2.88 6.09
C VAL A 78 6.66 2.20 6.62
N ARG A 79 6.80 2.10 7.92
CA ARG A 79 7.97 1.45 8.52
C ARG A 79 8.07 -0.02 8.15
N ALA A 80 6.95 -0.71 8.07
CA ALA A 80 6.93 -2.12 7.66
C ALA A 80 7.23 -2.31 6.17
N ALA A 81 6.79 -1.36 5.33
CA ALA A 81 6.92 -1.46 3.87
C ALA A 81 8.26 -0.99 3.33
N ARG A 82 8.92 -0.10 4.04
CA ARG A 82 10.11 0.59 3.53
C ARG A 82 11.32 -0.32 3.44
N THR A 83 12.02 -0.26 2.31
CA THR A 83 13.30 -0.96 2.10
C THR A 83 14.46 0.02 1.92
N GLY A 84 14.16 1.30 1.70
CA GLY A 84 15.16 2.32 1.37
C GLY A 84 15.48 2.38 -0.12
N ARG A 85 14.75 1.66 -0.95
CA ARG A 85 14.95 1.62 -2.39
C ARG A 85 13.86 2.38 -3.14
N ILE A 86 14.15 2.74 -4.38
CA ILE A 86 13.19 3.40 -5.26
C ILE A 86 11.94 2.54 -5.41
N GLY A 87 10.79 3.17 -5.32
CA GLY A 87 9.51 2.51 -5.57
C GLY A 87 9.04 1.63 -4.43
N ASP A 88 9.43 1.94 -3.19
CA ASP A 88 8.99 1.18 -2.03
C ASP A 88 7.48 1.15 -1.86
N GLY A 89 6.81 2.27 -2.10
CA GLY A 89 5.37 2.27 -2.00
C GLY A 89 4.76 3.65 -1.90
N LYS A 90 3.43 3.65 -1.87
CA LYS A 90 2.61 4.85 -1.71
C LYS A 90 1.44 4.54 -0.80
N ILE A 91 0.99 5.54 -0.06
CA ILE A 91 -0.23 5.48 0.71
C ILE A 91 -1.10 6.66 0.30
N PHE A 92 -2.33 6.35 -0.11
CA PHE A 92 -3.35 7.36 -0.38
C PHE A 92 -4.34 7.36 0.79
N GLN A 93 -4.69 8.54 1.26
CA GLN A 93 -5.70 8.69 2.31
C GLN A 93 -6.93 9.33 1.75
N LEU A 94 -8.08 8.75 2.06
CA LEU A 94 -9.37 9.25 1.62
C LEU A 94 -10.26 9.44 2.84
N GLY A 95 -10.74 10.65 3.04
CA GLY A 95 -11.71 10.93 4.10
C GLY A 95 -13.09 10.41 3.69
N MET A 96 -13.80 9.87 4.67
CA MET A 96 -15.14 9.34 4.46
C MET A 96 -16.14 10.05 5.35
N SER A 97 -17.35 10.24 4.84
CA SER A 97 -18.40 10.94 5.58
C SER A 97 -19.00 10.09 6.70
N LEU A 98 -18.93 8.77 6.59
CA LEU A 98 -19.44 7.89 7.63
C LEU A 98 -18.37 7.67 8.69
N PRO A 99 -18.74 7.70 9.99
CA PRO A 99 -17.77 7.54 11.06
C PRO A 99 -17.33 6.10 11.27
N GLU A 100 -18.09 5.14 10.79
CA GLU A 100 -17.80 3.73 10.97
C GLU A 100 -18.43 2.89 9.86
N ALA A 101 -17.93 1.68 9.69
CA ALA A 101 -18.46 0.75 8.71
C ALA A 101 -19.84 0.25 9.12
N LEU A 102 -20.67 -0.03 8.13
CA LEU A 102 -21.96 -0.69 8.32
C LEU A 102 -21.72 -2.18 8.13
N GLU A 103 -21.84 -2.93 9.20
CA GLU A 103 -21.64 -4.38 9.17
C GLU A 103 -22.96 -5.12 9.20
N PHE A 104 -23.02 -6.27 8.57
CA PHE A 104 -24.24 -7.08 8.50
C PHE A 104 -23.95 -8.58 8.49
#